data_1daea86a6905807651cf74c805fde946
#
_entry.id   1daea86a6905807651cf74c805fde946
#
_cell.length_a   1.000
_cell.length_b   1.000
_cell.length_c   1.000
_cell.angle_alpha   90.00
_cell.angle_beta   90.00
_cell.angle_gamma   90.00
#
_symmetry.space_group_name_H-M   'P 1'
#
loop_
_entity.id
_entity.type
_entity.pdbx_description
1 polymer ?
#
loop_
_entity_poly.entity_id
_entity_poly.type
_entity_poly.pdbx_seq_one_letter_code
_entity_poly.pdbx_strand_id
1 'polypeptide(L)'
;LSSGAGTPDSNNTASAAVNPSFSIVASYLGANTNVPGSKPEFNFQLYDAEGKPTDTIWLPLQRTFGPLKCQKIGIGWQESTKDLLLIFDGSIELGAIDVTLIDLSIGFPITNPTDTSAYELGLKGMSLLYEKGDVRISGGFLESGSGSNTVYNGEVIIDAGNFGLGALGSYGQVNGHTSLFIFGSSTTPLGGPPAFFVDGIAAGFGYNRKLIAPAKNQVASFPLVAAASNPSAVGLSSGGSVNPDQLAGILSTFDSSVPVSIGEYWLAAGVKFKTFDLVNSNVLLAVLFGKEFEILILGTSLVQLPPPPDNADVFASAELELEVIILPDKGNVEATAVLSPNSFVLTPDCHLTGGFAFYTWFGDNPHAGDFVLSLGGYNSAFNKPAWYPSVQRLGFLWQISSDLDIQGDAYFALTPSCVMGGGSLTASFHMGSFLQAWYTTHADFVMTWKPFSYYIEMGVSIGVRANVPLLFVTLHITISVGATIQIWGPSTGGAAHVHLWFASFTIAFGPGRGSVPHTVDWASVASMLPKSGVYATDNPPSEALFAAEAEV
;
A
#
# COMPACT_ATOMS: atom_id res chain seq x y z
N LEU A 1 -22.24 -22.02 30.96
CA LEU A 1 -21.08 -22.79 31.43
C LEU A 1 -20.64 -22.22 32.76
N SER A 2 -20.94 -22.93 33.85
CA SER A 2 -20.46 -22.62 35.18
C SER A 2 -19.05 -23.19 35.36
N SER A 3 -18.06 -22.40 35.69
CA SER A 3 -16.74 -22.84 36.12
C SER A 3 -16.56 -22.64 37.61
N GLY A 4 -16.14 -23.73 38.26
CA GLY A 4 -16.02 -23.82 39.72
C GLY A 4 -14.90 -22.99 40.32
N ALA A 5 -15.10 -22.69 41.61
CA ALA A 5 -14.22 -21.92 42.45
C ALA A 5 -12.91 -22.65 42.78
N GLY A 6 -11.79 -21.98 42.53
CA GLY A 6 -10.49 -22.30 43.13
C GLY A 6 -10.21 -21.35 44.28
N THR A 7 -9.72 -21.88 45.40
CA THR A 7 -9.35 -21.17 46.59
C THR A 7 -8.22 -20.15 46.38
N PRO A 8 -8.27 -18.97 46.96
CA PRO A 8 -7.25 -17.94 46.76
C PRO A 8 -6.04 -18.13 47.65
N ASP A 9 -4.87 -18.11 47.02
CA ASP A 9 -3.59 -17.91 47.75
C ASP A 9 -3.43 -16.43 48.10
N SER A 10 -3.12 -16.21 49.35
CA SER A 10 -2.97 -14.90 49.98
C SER A 10 -1.62 -14.28 49.60
N ASN A 11 -1.62 -13.29 48.70
CA ASN A 11 -0.72 -12.14 48.60
C ASN A 11 -0.66 -11.58 47.16
N ASN A 12 -1.80 -11.22 46.64
CA ASN A 12 -1.82 -10.33 45.48
C ASN A 12 -3.08 -9.46 45.57
N THR A 13 -2.92 -8.16 45.72
CA THR A 13 -4.01 -7.19 45.60
C THR A 13 -4.45 -7.11 44.14
N ALA A 14 -5.07 -8.17 43.65
CA ALA A 14 -5.81 -8.14 42.43
C ALA A 14 -7.16 -7.48 42.72
N SER A 15 -7.45 -6.35 42.06
CA SER A 15 -8.76 -5.76 42.04
C SER A 15 -9.78 -6.86 41.72
N ALA A 16 -10.84 -6.94 42.54
CA ALA A 16 -11.88 -7.93 42.38
C ALA A 16 -12.40 -7.94 40.93
N ALA A 17 -12.18 -9.03 40.24
CA ALA A 17 -12.82 -9.27 38.96
C ALA A 17 -14.32 -9.35 39.24
N VAL A 18 -15.06 -8.31 38.84
CA VAL A 18 -16.52 -8.36 38.82
C VAL A 18 -16.86 -9.44 37.77
N ASN A 19 -17.34 -10.59 38.24
CA ASN A 19 -17.92 -11.57 37.35
C ASN A 19 -19.23 -10.98 36.81
N PRO A 20 -19.31 -10.59 35.54
CA PRO A 20 -20.57 -10.13 34.97
C PRO A 20 -21.50 -11.34 34.89
N SER A 21 -22.54 -11.37 35.70
CA SER A 21 -23.62 -12.34 35.54
C SER A 21 -24.54 -11.83 34.43
N PHE A 22 -24.43 -12.42 33.28
CA PHE A 22 -25.35 -12.19 32.17
C PHE A 22 -25.75 -13.52 31.56
N SER A 23 -26.86 -13.55 30.86
CA SER A 23 -27.27 -14.72 30.11
C SER A 23 -27.68 -14.38 28.67
N ILE A 24 -27.28 -15.24 27.78
CA ILE A 24 -27.66 -15.19 26.37
C ILE A 24 -28.50 -16.40 26.09
N VAL A 25 -29.77 -16.18 25.69
CA VAL A 25 -30.67 -17.23 25.29
C VAL A 25 -30.76 -17.24 23.77
N ALA A 26 -30.24 -18.28 23.16
CA ALA A 26 -30.40 -18.52 21.73
C ALA A 26 -31.60 -19.43 21.51
N SER A 27 -32.55 -19.02 20.70
CA SER A 27 -33.68 -19.82 20.27
C SER A 27 -33.62 -20.08 18.78
N TYR A 28 -33.86 -21.32 18.40
CA TYR A 28 -33.96 -21.74 17.02
C TYR A 28 -35.34 -22.27 16.74
N LEU A 29 -36.06 -21.57 15.86
CA LEU A 29 -37.33 -22.04 15.32
C LEU A 29 -37.05 -22.68 13.96
N GLY A 30 -37.20 -24.00 13.89
CA GLY A 30 -37.12 -24.72 12.62
C GLY A 30 -38.16 -24.22 11.63
N ALA A 31 -37.88 -24.34 10.35
CA ALA A 31 -38.84 -24.00 9.30
C ALA A 31 -40.14 -24.76 9.52
N ASN A 32 -41.29 -24.05 9.53
CA ASN A 32 -42.58 -24.68 9.68
C ASN A 32 -42.96 -25.39 8.36
N THR A 33 -42.89 -26.72 8.37
CA THR A 33 -43.16 -27.54 7.18
C THR A 33 -44.58 -27.40 6.65
N ASN A 34 -45.51 -26.86 7.45
CA ASN A 34 -46.89 -26.61 7.06
C ASN A 34 -47.14 -25.25 6.40
N VAL A 35 -46.09 -24.40 6.33
CA VAL A 35 -46.15 -23.07 5.71
C VAL A 35 -45.13 -23.01 4.56
N PRO A 36 -45.59 -23.01 3.30
CA PRO A 36 -44.69 -22.88 2.17
C PRO A 36 -43.85 -21.58 2.26
N GLY A 37 -42.53 -21.71 2.17
CA GLY A 37 -41.60 -20.57 2.25
C GLY A 37 -41.16 -20.19 3.66
N SER A 38 -41.59 -20.90 4.70
CA SER A 38 -41.08 -20.73 6.05
C SER A 38 -39.57 -21.04 6.09
N LYS A 39 -38.78 -20.10 6.59
CA LYS A 39 -37.34 -20.26 6.81
C LYS A 39 -37.09 -20.51 8.30
N PRO A 40 -36.01 -21.23 8.64
CA PRO A 40 -35.61 -21.34 10.03
C PRO A 40 -35.21 -19.96 10.56
N GLU A 41 -35.63 -19.66 11.77
CA GLU A 41 -35.32 -18.40 12.44
C GLU A 41 -34.40 -18.64 13.64
N PHE A 42 -33.34 -17.88 13.70
CA PHE A 42 -32.51 -17.73 14.90
C PHE A 42 -32.92 -16.42 15.59
N ASN A 43 -33.03 -16.49 16.90
CA ASN A 43 -33.27 -15.33 17.72
C ASN A 43 -32.38 -15.38 18.95
N PHE A 44 -31.82 -14.24 19.34
CA PHE A 44 -31.03 -14.08 20.55
C PHE A 44 -31.74 -13.12 21.49
N GLN A 45 -31.85 -13.49 22.73
CA GLN A 45 -32.33 -12.62 23.78
C GLN A 45 -31.20 -12.47 24.81
N LEU A 46 -30.79 -11.25 25.03
CA LEU A 46 -29.78 -10.90 26.02
C LEU A 46 -30.50 -10.50 27.33
N TYR A 47 -29.91 -10.88 28.43
CA TYR A 47 -30.38 -10.52 29.77
C TYR A 47 -29.26 -9.96 30.60
N ASP A 48 -29.49 -8.84 31.28
CA ASP A 48 -28.56 -8.22 32.20
C ASP A 48 -28.36 -9.06 33.49
N ALA A 49 -27.57 -8.53 34.42
CA ALA A 49 -27.27 -9.18 35.70
C ALA A 49 -28.53 -9.36 36.59
N GLU A 50 -29.54 -8.54 36.41
CA GLU A 50 -30.82 -8.58 37.09
C GLU A 50 -31.85 -9.49 36.41
N GLY A 51 -31.47 -10.11 35.30
CA GLY A 51 -32.35 -11.00 34.51
C GLY A 51 -33.38 -10.25 33.67
N LYS A 52 -33.19 -8.96 33.39
CA LYS A 52 -34.03 -8.19 32.48
C LYS A 52 -33.54 -8.31 31.04
N PRO A 53 -34.48 -8.38 30.07
CA PRO A 53 -34.09 -8.31 28.68
C PRO A 53 -33.35 -7.01 28.35
N THR A 54 -32.27 -7.13 27.61
CA THR A 54 -31.48 -5.99 27.13
C THR A 54 -31.02 -6.23 25.70
N ASP A 55 -30.78 -5.17 24.93
CA ASP A 55 -30.28 -5.27 23.58
C ASP A 55 -28.74 -5.33 23.53
N THR A 56 -28.09 -5.02 24.64
CA THR A 56 -26.62 -5.00 24.74
C THR A 56 -26.17 -5.45 26.12
N ILE A 57 -25.19 -6.33 26.15
CA ILE A 57 -24.46 -6.72 27.38
C ILE A 57 -23.08 -6.11 27.31
N TRP A 58 -22.69 -5.42 28.39
CA TRP A 58 -21.41 -4.81 28.54
C TRP A 58 -20.50 -5.60 29.47
N LEU A 59 -19.29 -5.86 29.01
CA LEU A 59 -18.21 -6.47 29.76
C LEU A 59 -17.16 -5.41 30.09
N PRO A 60 -17.04 -4.94 31.32
CA PRO A 60 -15.99 -4.00 31.71
C PRO A 60 -14.64 -4.73 31.63
N LEU A 61 -13.80 -4.31 30.70
CA LEU A 61 -12.51 -4.92 30.50
C LEU A 61 -11.38 -4.15 31.21
N GLN A 62 -11.42 -2.82 31.21
CA GLN A 62 -10.46 -1.89 31.80
C GLN A 62 -9.00 -2.36 31.62
N ARG A 63 -8.66 -2.73 30.41
CA ARG A 63 -7.33 -3.23 30.04
C ARG A 63 -6.67 -2.32 29.04
N THR A 64 -5.35 -2.17 29.23
CA THR A 64 -4.50 -1.42 28.32
C THR A 64 -3.64 -2.40 27.51
N PHE A 65 -3.66 -2.25 26.19
CA PHE A 65 -2.86 -3.03 25.24
C PHE A 65 -1.99 -2.05 24.43
N GLY A 66 -0.79 -1.78 24.92
CA GLY A 66 0.01 -0.71 24.33
C GLY A 66 -0.73 0.62 24.36
N PRO A 67 -0.95 1.28 23.22
CA PRO A 67 -1.66 2.54 23.13
C PRO A 67 -3.19 2.41 23.28
N LEU A 68 -3.74 1.19 23.18
CA LEU A 68 -5.18 0.94 23.24
C LEU A 68 -5.63 0.72 24.68
N LYS A 69 -6.51 1.58 25.17
CA LYS A 69 -7.23 1.42 26.45
C LYS A 69 -8.65 0.95 26.16
N CYS A 70 -8.93 -0.29 26.43
CA CYS A 70 -10.26 -0.84 26.34
C CYS A 70 -11.00 -0.61 27.64
N GLN A 71 -12.08 0.15 27.61
CA GLN A 71 -12.93 0.40 28.78
C GLN A 71 -13.95 -0.72 28.95
N LYS A 72 -14.70 -1.02 27.91
CA LYS A 72 -15.66 -2.09 27.89
C LYS A 72 -15.86 -2.63 26.46
N ILE A 73 -16.25 -3.89 26.39
CA ILE A 73 -16.68 -4.54 25.16
C ILE A 73 -18.14 -4.92 25.35
N GLY A 74 -18.96 -4.68 24.34
CA GLY A 74 -20.35 -5.04 24.32
C GLY A 74 -20.64 -6.15 23.32
N ILE A 75 -21.63 -6.96 23.64
CA ILE A 75 -22.28 -7.84 22.71
C ILE A 75 -23.73 -7.38 22.63
N GLY A 76 -24.19 -7.04 21.44
CA GLY A 76 -25.54 -6.61 21.17
C GLY A 76 -26.26 -7.53 20.20
N TRP A 77 -27.58 -7.44 20.20
CA TRP A 77 -28.43 -8.12 19.24
C TRP A 77 -29.40 -7.13 18.61
N GLN A 78 -29.36 -7.07 17.28
CA GLN A 78 -30.27 -6.22 16.52
C GLN A 78 -31.35 -7.07 15.88
N GLU A 79 -32.53 -7.05 16.50
CA GLU A 79 -33.65 -7.89 16.11
C GLU A 79 -34.17 -7.60 14.68
N SER A 80 -34.09 -6.33 14.24
CA SER A 80 -34.63 -5.89 12.94
C SER A 80 -33.85 -6.46 11.76
N THR A 81 -32.53 -6.60 11.89
CA THR A 81 -31.63 -7.09 10.84
C THR A 81 -31.13 -8.51 11.13
N LYS A 82 -31.37 -9.01 12.35
CA LYS A 82 -30.82 -10.29 12.85
C LYS A 82 -29.31 -10.32 12.90
N ASP A 83 -28.72 -9.19 13.30
CA ASP A 83 -27.28 -9.02 13.40
C ASP A 83 -26.79 -9.18 14.83
N LEU A 84 -25.67 -9.85 14.95
CA LEU A 84 -24.86 -9.85 16.15
C LEU A 84 -23.94 -8.64 16.11
N LEU A 85 -24.00 -7.81 17.15
CA LEU A 85 -23.17 -6.62 17.27
C LEU A 85 -22.00 -6.92 18.22
N LEU A 86 -20.80 -6.66 17.77
CA LEU A 86 -19.65 -6.48 18.62
C LEU A 86 -19.43 -4.99 18.85
N ILE A 87 -19.48 -4.55 20.09
CA ILE A 87 -19.45 -3.14 20.45
C ILE A 87 -18.21 -2.89 21.29
N PHE A 88 -17.57 -1.79 21.04
CA PHE A 88 -16.33 -1.40 21.69
C PHE A 88 -16.41 0.03 22.20
N ASP A 89 -16.12 0.20 23.50
CA ASP A 89 -15.83 1.49 24.11
C ASP A 89 -14.38 1.49 24.59
N GLY A 90 -13.67 2.51 24.21
CA GLY A 90 -12.29 2.64 24.63
C GLY A 90 -11.61 3.85 24.06
N SER A 91 -10.34 4.01 24.41
CA SER A 91 -9.50 5.04 23.86
C SER A 91 -8.19 4.48 23.32
N ILE A 92 -7.64 5.19 22.35
CA ILE A 92 -6.35 4.90 21.77
C ILE A 92 -5.44 6.06 22.12
N GLU A 93 -4.45 5.81 22.99
CA GLU A 93 -3.45 6.80 23.38
C GLU A 93 -2.19 6.62 22.54
N LEU A 94 -1.91 7.57 21.67
CA LEU A 94 -0.73 7.58 20.80
C LEU A 94 0.11 8.81 21.16
N GLY A 95 0.91 8.66 22.22
CA GLY A 95 1.74 9.74 22.73
C GLY A 95 0.92 10.89 23.30
N ALA A 96 0.71 11.94 22.51
CA ALA A 96 -0.06 13.11 22.91
C ALA A 96 -1.51 13.11 22.38
N ILE A 97 -1.90 12.09 21.64
CA ILE A 97 -3.23 11.96 21.04
C ILE A 97 -4.01 10.90 21.82
N ASP A 98 -5.22 11.26 22.22
CA ASP A 98 -6.21 10.37 22.82
C ASP A 98 -7.49 10.40 21.98
N VAL A 99 -7.84 9.27 21.40
CA VAL A 99 -9.09 9.09 20.63
C VAL A 99 -9.99 8.18 21.43
N THR A 100 -11.12 8.70 21.88
CA THR A 100 -12.15 7.90 22.55
C THR A 100 -13.24 7.53 21.54
N LEU A 101 -13.59 6.25 21.51
CA LEU A 101 -14.67 5.69 20.71
C LEU A 101 -15.79 5.25 21.64
N ILE A 102 -17.01 5.67 21.34
CA ILE A 102 -18.21 5.37 22.11
C ILE A 102 -19.14 4.54 21.25
N ASP A 103 -19.43 3.32 21.70
CA ASP A 103 -20.29 2.37 20.99
C ASP A 103 -19.85 2.18 19.51
N LEU A 104 -18.53 2.03 19.27
CA LEU A 104 -18.07 1.55 17.98
C LEU A 104 -18.54 0.11 17.81
N SER A 105 -19.42 -0.15 16.87
CA SER A 105 -19.99 -1.47 16.68
C SER A 105 -19.78 -2.00 15.27
N ILE A 106 -19.59 -3.31 15.19
CA ILE A 106 -19.64 -4.07 13.95
C ILE A 106 -20.77 -5.06 14.08
N GLY A 107 -21.78 -4.89 13.24
CA GLY A 107 -22.90 -5.81 13.08
C GLY A 107 -22.61 -6.80 11.96
N PHE A 108 -22.83 -8.06 12.19
CA PHE A 108 -22.74 -9.08 11.17
C PHE A 108 -23.92 -10.06 11.25
N PRO A 109 -24.49 -10.41 10.09
CA PRO A 109 -25.62 -11.31 10.04
C PRO A 109 -25.21 -12.72 10.42
N ILE A 110 -25.84 -13.29 11.43
CA ILE A 110 -25.55 -14.67 11.86
C ILE A 110 -25.92 -15.71 10.82
N THR A 111 -26.79 -15.36 9.88
CA THR A 111 -27.30 -16.24 8.81
C THR A 111 -26.25 -16.42 7.70
N ASN A 112 -25.33 -15.46 7.52
CA ASN A 112 -24.25 -15.50 6.55
C ASN A 112 -23.02 -14.73 7.06
N PRO A 113 -22.32 -15.24 8.08
CA PRO A 113 -21.22 -14.52 8.73
C PRO A 113 -19.96 -14.38 7.87
N THR A 114 -19.92 -15.00 6.71
CA THR A 114 -18.80 -14.89 5.76
C THR A 114 -19.02 -13.81 4.70
N ASP A 115 -20.21 -13.24 4.62
CA ASP A 115 -20.53 -12.16 3.70
C ASP A 115 -20.17 -10.81 4.34
N THR A 116 -18.95 -10.37 4.08
CA THR A 116 -18.44 -9.09 4.61
C THR A 116 -19.17 -7.88 4.04
N SER A 117 -19.85 -8.03 2.91
CA SER A 117 -20.65 -6.94 2.32
C SER A 117 -21.93 -6.63 3.09
N ALA A 118 -22.37 -7.57 3.93
CA ALA A 118 -23.53 -7.42 4.81
C ALA A 118 -23.16 -6.91 6.22
N TYR A 119 -21.89 -6.59 6.48
CA TYR A 119 -21.48 -6.07 7.77
C TYR A 119 -21.90 -4.61 7.92
N GLU A 120 -22.47 -4.29 9.07
CA GLU A 120 -22.87 -2.93 9.42
C GLU A 120 -21.91 -2.34 10.45
N LEU A 121 -21.38 -1.16 10.17
CA LEU A 121 -20.58 -0.39 11.11
C LEU A 121 -21.46 0.67 11.77
N GLY A 122 -21.45 0.70 13.10
CA GLY A 122 -22.11 1.73 13.88
C GLY A 122 -21.09 2.48 14.77
N LEU A 123 -21.37 3.75 15.03
CA LEU A 123 -20.59 4.57 15.95
C LEU A 123 -21.51 5.62 16.56
N LYS A 124 -21.75 5.56 17.88
CA LYS A 124 -22.61 6.53 18.55
C LYS A 124 -21.87 7.81 18.91
N GLY A 125 -20.57 7.73 19.12
CA GLY A 125 -19.78 8.91 19.41
C GLY A 125 -18.30 8.70 19.28
N MET A 126 -17.59 9.81 19.04
CA MET A 126 -16.14 9.86 19.00
C MET A 126 -15.67 11.17 19.63
N SER A 127 -14.59 11.12 20.40
CA SER A 127 -13.87 12.33 20.78
C SER A 127 -12.39 12.18 20.49
N LEU A 128 -11.77 13.30 20.16
CA LEU A 128 -10.34 13.47 19.97
C LEU A 128 -9.85 14.48 20.98
N LEU A 129 -8.83 14.12 21.74
CA LEU A 129 -8.12 15.01 22.63
C LEU A 129 -6.62 14.91 22.35
N TYR A 130 -5.99 16.05 22.17
CA TYR A 130 -4.55 16.19 22.15
C TYR A 130 -4.13 17.26 23.14
N GLU A 131 -3.19 16.92 24.03
CA GLU A 131 -2.61 17.87 24.98
C GLU A 131 -1.11 17.66 25.10
N LYS A 132 -0.33 18.71 24.77
CA LYS A 132 1.11 18.72 24.99
C LYS A 132 1.63 20.14 25.16
N GLY A 133 2.11 20.49 26.33
CA GLY A 133 2.53 21.86 26.63
C GLY A 133 1.40 22.84 26.43
N ASP A 134 1.62 23.84 25.58
CA ASP A 134 0.64 24.89 25.27
C ASP A 134 -0.32 24.51 24.12
N VAL A 135 -0.24 23.27 23.63
CA VAL A 135 -1.08 22.81 22.53
C VAL A 135 -2.13 21.87 23.05
N ARG A 136 -3.38 22.21 22.74
CA ARG A 136 -4.54 21.38 23.01
C ARG A 136 -5.42 21.31 21.79
N ILE A 137 -5.82 20.10 21.42
CA ILE A 137 -6.88 19.87 20.46
C ILE A 137 -7.92 19.00 21.13
N SER A 138 -9.14 19.46 21.10
CA SER A 138 -10.27 18.67 21.56
C SER A 138 -11.40 18.77 20.54
N GLY A 139 -12.02 17.64 20.27
CA GLY A 139 -13.18 17.59 19.40
C GLY A 139 -13.91 16.29 19.58
N GLY A 140 -15.12 16.25 19.12
CA GLY A 140 -15.91 15.04 19.17
C GLY A 140 -17.27 15.23 18.54
N PHE A 141 -17.94 14.12 18.32
CA PHE A 141 -19.36 14.12 17.98
C PHE A 141 -20.09 13.07 18.81
N LEU A 142 -21.36 13.34 19.03
CA LEU A 142 -22.31 12.42 19.66
C LEU A 142 -23.56 12.37 18.80
N GLU A 143 -24.07 11.17 18.64
CA GLU A 143 -25.37 10.93 18.02
C GLU A 143 -26.47 11.46 18.93
N SER A 144 -27.38 12.25 18.37
CA SER A 144 -28.60 12.71 19.00
C SER A 144 -29.80 12.50 18.08
N GLY A 145 -30.91 12.06 18.63
CA GLY A 145 -32.09 11.71 17.85
C GLY A 145 -32.21 10.21 17.58
N SER A 146 -33.13 9.83 16.73
CA SER A 146 -33.34 8.45 16.31
C SER A 146 -33.98 8.36 14.92
N GLY A 147 -33.64 7.30 14.18
CA GLY A 147 -34.14 7.05 12.82
C GLY A 147 -33.70 8.07 11.80
N SER A 148 -34.62 8.51 10.94
CA SER A 148 -34.31 9.47 9.86
C SER A 148 -33.93 10.88 10.34
N ASN A 149 -34.07 11.17 11.64
CA ASN A 149 -33.74 12.45 12.26
C ASN A 149 -32.50 12.36 13.17
N THR A 150 -31.63 11.43 12.92
CA THR A 150 -30.36 11.35 13.63
C THR A 150 -29.47 12.54 13.28
N VAL A 151 -29.04 13.27 14.28
CA VAL A 151 -28.15 14.42 14.17
C VAL A 151 -26.88 14.10 14.94
N TYR A 152 -25.74 14.23 14.29
CA TYR A 152 -24.44 14.18 14.95
C TYR A 152 -23.97 15.61 15.20
N ASN A 153 -23.85 15.97 16.47
CA ASN A 153 -23.31 17.25 16.89
C ASN A 153 -21.85 17.02 17.24
N GLY A 154 -20.96 17.66 16.51
CA GLY A 154 -19.52 17.57 16.71
C GLY A 154 -18.88 18.94 16.76
N GLU A 155 -17.84 19.05 17.57
CA GLU A 155 -16.96 20.20 17.65
C GLU A 155 -15.52 19.72 17.61
N VAL A 156 -14.68 20.36 16.81
CA VAL A 156 -13.23 20.17 16.81
C VAL A 156 -12.60 21.51 17.16
N ILE A 157 -11.91 21.56 18.30
CA ILE A 157 -11.15 22.73 18.75
C ILE A 157 -9.67 22.40 18.60
N ILE A 158 -8.98 23.19 17.80
CA ILE A 158 -7.54 23.08 17.61
C ILE A 158 -6.93 24.33 18.25
N ASP A 159 -6.23 24.14 19.37
CA ASP A 159 -5.44 25.18 20.02
C ASP A 159 -3.98 24.75 19.91
N ALA A 160 -3.32 25.23 18.86
CA ALA A 160 -1.98 24.80 18.49
C ALA A 160 -1.02 25.98 18.65
N GLY A 161 -0.20 25.94 19.67
CA GLY A 161 0.95 26.83 19.77
C GLY A 161 1.99 26.53 18.66
N ASN A 162 3.25 26.34 18.99
CA ASN A 162 4.35 26.24 18.02
C ASN A 162 4.62 24.82 17.47
N PHE A 163 3.64 23.93 17.37
CA PHE A 163 3.86 22.53 16.96
C PHE A 163 3.17 22.16 15.65
N GLY A 164 3.85 21.33 14.84
CA GLY A 164 3.37 20.83 13.55
C GLY A 164 2.30 19.73 13.69
N LEU A 165 1.16 20.06 14.29
CA LEU A 165 0.00 19.20 14.36
C LEU A 165 -1.07 19.73 13.41
N GLY A 166 -1.55 18.86 12.53
CA GLY A 166 -2.69 19.12 11.68
C GLY A 166 -3.80 18.12 11.94
N ALA A 167 -5.03 18.60 12.00
CA ALA A 167 -6.20 17.76 11.96
C ALA A 167 -7.22 18.39 11.01
N LEU A 168 -7.88 17.57 10.21
CA LEU A 168 -8.94 18.00 9.32
C LEU A 168 -10.04 16.96 9.27
N GLY A 169 -11.24 17.43 9.01
CA GLY A 169 -12.41 16.59 8.89
C GLY A 169 -13.51 17.31 8.14
N SER A 170 -14.44 16.56 7.64
CA SER A 170 -15.65 17.08 6.99
C SER A 170 -16.83 16.30 7.51
N TYR A 171 -17.91 17.03 7.81
CA TYR A 171 -19.19 16.50 8.24
C TYR A 171 -20.28 17.02 7.30
N GLY A 172 -21.24 16.20 6.99
CA GLY A 172 -22.38 16.60 6.21
C GLY A 172 -23.50 15.56 6.22
N GLN A 173 -24.70 15.98 5.83
CA GLN A 173 -25.79 15.07 5.53
C GLN A 173 -26.01 15.00 4.01
N VAL A 174 -26.09 13.80 3.46
CA VAL A 174 -26.34 13.59 2.03
C VAL A 174 -27.48 12.58 1.91
N ASN A 175 -28.57 13.03 1.31
CA ASN A 175 -29.81 12.23 1.14
C ASN A 175 -30.35 11.64 2.48
N GLY A 176 -30.25 12.42 3.56
CA GLY A 176 -30.68 11.97 4.89
C GLY A 176 -29.68 11.06 5.63
N HIS A 177 -28.52 10.80 5.02
CA HIS A 177 -27.46 10.03 5.63
C HIS A 177 -26.31 10.95 6.09
N THR A 178 -25.82 10.69 7.29
CA THR A 178 -24.63 11.38 7.80
C THR A 178 -23.40 10.90 7.07
N SER A 179 -22.55 11.82 6.68
CA SER A 179 -21.24 11.57 6.11
C SER A 179 -20.19 12.36 6.87
N LEU A 180 -19.12 11.69 7.28
CA LEU A 180 -18.05 12.27 8.08
C LEU A 180 -16.71 11.67 7.68
N PHE A 181 -15.66 12.47 7.64
CA PHE A 181 -14.30 11.96 7.81
C PHE A 181 -13.50 12.87 8.76
N ILE A 182 -12.55 12.26 9.44
CA ILE A 182 -11.55 12.95 10.25
C ILE A 182 -10.20 12.31 9.94
N PHE A 183 -9.18 13.15 9.76
CA PHE A 183 -7.80 12.74 9.63
C PHE A 183 -6.92 13.69 10.42
N GLY A 184 -6.07 13.12 11.26
CA GLY A 184 -5.12 13.89 12.08
C GLY A 184 -3.72 13.31 11.99
N SER A 185 -2.73 14.18 12.09
CA SER A 185 -1.32 13.81 12.12
C SER A 185 -0.54 14.62 13.14
N SER A 186 0.46 14.00 13.73
CA SER A 186 1.41 14.62 14.66
C SER A 186 2.83 14.40 14.13
N THR A 187 3.60 15.47 14.07
CA THR A 187 5.03 15.43 13.77
C THR A 187 5.89 15.47 15.04
N THR A 188 5.31 15.15 16.19
CA THR A 188 6.05 15.06 17.43
C THR A 188 6.81 13.74 17.48
N PRO A 189 8.15 13.77 17.66
CA PRO A 189 8.94 12.56 17.79
C PRO A 189 8.52 11.73 18.99
N LEU A 190 8.23 10.45 18.77
CA LEU A 190 7.89 9.48 19.81
C LEU A 190 9.12 8.70 20.26
N GLY A 191 10.21 8.71 19.47
CA GLY A 191 11.44 8.02 19.76
C GLY A 191 11.49 6.61 19.16
N GLY A 192 12.48 5.85 19.59
CA GLY A 192 12.71 4.48 19.13
C GLY A 192 14.19 4.18 18.91
N PRO A 193 14.55 2.96 18.52
CA PRO A 193 15.93 2.62 18.18
C PRO A 193 16.36 3.32 16.88
N PRO A 194 17.66 3.50 16.64
CA PRO A 194 18.15 4.17 15.42
C PRO A 194 17.67 3.53 14.12
N ALA A 195 17.39 2.24 14.11
CA ALA A 195 16.86 1.54 12.94
C ALA A 195 15.37 1.87 12.66
N PHE A 196 14.63 2.31 13.68
CA PHE A 196 13.22 2.66 13.57
C PHE A 196 12.84 3.73 14.60
N PHE A 197 13.21 4.97 14.30
CA PHE A 197 12.90 6.12 15.13
C PHE A 197 11.61 6.79 14.62
N VAL A 198 10.55 6.75 15.44
CA VAL A 198 9.25 7.31 15.07
C VAL A 198 9.28 8.83 15.22
N ASP A 199 9.09 9.52 14.12
CA ASP A 199 9.11 10.99 13.98
C ASP A 199 7.70 11.59 13.92
N GLY A 200 6.68 10.76 13.77
CA GLY A 200 5.30 11.19 13.71
C GLY A 200 4.33 10.05 13.50
N ILE A 201 3.07 10.34 13.78
CA ILE A 201 1.96 9.41 13.59
C ILE A 201 0.78 10.13 12.93
N ALA A 202 -0.05 9.37 12.23
CA ALA A 202 -1.30 9.85 11.68
C ALA A 202 -2.41 8.83 11.91
N ALA A 203 -3.64 9.29 12.00
CA ALA A 203 -4.81 8.43 12.05
C ALA A 203 -6.00 9.09 11.37
N GLY A 204 -6.87 8.31 10.79
CA GLY A 204 -8.07 8.80 10.13
C GLY A 204 -9.18 7.79 10.08
N PHE A 205 -10.38 8.32 9.88
CA PHE A 205 -11.60 7.54 9.80
C PHE A 205 -12.59 8.21 8.85
N GLY A 206 -13.24 7.43 8.01
CA GLY A 206 -14.33 7.87 7.13
C GLY A 206 -15.59 7.05 7.34
N TYR A 207 -16.70 7.75 7.47
CA TYR A 207 -18.04 7.18 7.62
C TYR A 207 -18.94 7.67 6.48
N ASN A 208 -19.50 6.78 5.71
CA ASN A 208 -20.17 7.08 4.45
C ASN A 208 -19.27 7.90 3.52
N ARG A 209 -17.99 7.53 3.49
CA ARG A 209 -16.92 8.11 2.67
C ARG A 209 -16.10 7.01 2.05
N LYS A 210 -15.82 7.13 0.76
CA LYS A 210 -14.89 6.27 0.06
C LYS A 210 -13.49 6.86 0.14
N LEU A 211 -12.47 6.04 0.23
CA LEU A 211 -11.10 6.41 0.00
C LEU A 211 -10.69 5.92 -1.38
N ILE A 212 -10.25 6.83 -2.25
CA ILE A 212 -9.81 6.49 -3.61
C ILE A 212 -8.29 6.48 -3.63
N ALA A 213 -7.71 5.34 -3.98
CA ALA A 213 -6.26 5.22 -4.12
C ALA A 213 -5.72 6.22 -5.16
N PRO A 214 -4.56 6.86 -4.92
CA PRO A 214 -3.93 7.76 -5.89
C PRO A 214 -3.43 6.98 -7.12
N ALA A 215 -3.00 7.69 -8.16
CA ALA A 215 -2.19 7.07 -9.19
C ALA A 215 -0.79 6.73 -8.65
N LYS A 216 -0.15 5.69 -9.20
CA LYS A 216 1.11 5.09 -8.73
C LYS A 216 2.28 6.07 -8.55
N ASN A 217 2.28 7.15 -9.32
CA ASN A 217 3.29 8.23 -9.27
C ASN A 217 2.77 9.49 -8.58
N GLN A 218 1.73 9.40 -7.78
CA GLN A 218 1.08 10.50 -7.07
C GLN A 218 0.86 10.18 -5.59
N VAL A 219 1.55 9.19 -5.06
CA VAL A 219 1.44 8.80 -3.65
C VAL A 219 1.93 9.90 -2.73
N ALA A 220 3.07 10.53 -3.05
CA ALA A 220 3.61 11.64 -2.26
C ALA A 220 2.67 12.86 -2.22
N SER A 221 1.95 13.12 -3.32
CA SER A 221 0.99 14.23 -3.43
C SER A 221 -0.42 13.87 -2.96
N PHE A 222 -0.67 12.62 -2.61
CA PHE A 222 -1.97 12.20 -2.10
C PHE A 222 -2.30 12.92 -0.79
N PRO A 223 -3.48 13.58 -0.66
CA PRO A 223 -3.75 14.50 0.45
C PRO A 223 -3.53 13.92 1.84
N LEU A 224 -3.92 12.66 2.08
CA LEU A 224 -3.72 12.01 3.38
C LEU A 224 -2.24 11.68 3.65
N VAL A 225 -1.49 11.30 2.64
CA VAL A 225 -0.04 11.03 2.75
C VAL A 225 0.71 12.35 2.96
N ALA A 226 0.38 13.38 2.19
CA ALA A 226 0.96 14.71 2.35
C ALA A 226 0.67 15.29 3.75
N ALA A 227 -0.57 15.18 4.23
CA ALA A 227 -0.96 15.62 5.57
C ALA A 227 -0.26 14.83 6.68
N ALA A 228 -0.03 13.52 6.50
CA ALA A 228 0.71 12.69 7.44
C ALA A 228 2.21 13.03 7.46
N SER A 229 2.78 13.37 6.30
CA SER A 229 4.21 13.71 6.17
C SER A 229 4.52 15.11 6.68
N ASN A 230 3.70 16.07 6.29
CA ASN A 230 3.86 17.49 6.62
C ASN A 230 2.50 18.19 6.58
N PRO A 231 1.85 18.40 7.73
CA PRO A 231 0.57 19.09 7.81
C PRO A 231 0.55 20.45 7.12
N SER A 232 1.66 21.19 7.17
CA SER A 232 1.75 22.51 6.54
C SER A 232 1.73 22.44 5.00
N ALA A 233 2.12 21.33 4.40
CA ALA A 233 2.10 21.15 2.95
C ALA A 233 0.68 21.11 2.37
N VAL A 234 -0.31 20.76 3.17
CA VAL A 234 -1.73 20.77 2.81
C VAL A 234 -2.47 21.99 3.36
N GLY A 235 -1.73 23.04 3.78
CA GLY A 235 -2.30 24.28 4.27
C GLY A 235 -2.73 24.28 5.73
N LEU A 236 -2.40 23.23 6.48
CA LEU A 236 -2.64 23.14 7.92
C LEU A 236 -1.44 23.76 8.66
N SER A 237 -1.43 25.07 8.83
CA SER A 237 -0.32 25.73 9.55
C SER A 237 -0.52 25.67 11.06
N SER A 238 0.55 25.30 11.77
CA SER A 238 0.61 25.41 13.21
C SER A 238 0.51 26.89 13.65
N GLY A 239 -0.49 27.22 14.44
CA GLY A 239 -0.58 28.49 15.14
C GLY A 239 -1.35 29.63 14.48
N GLY A 240 -2.12 29.36 13.41
CA GLY A 240 -3.00 30.37 12.79
C GLY A 240 -4.47 29.95 12.79
N SER A 241 -5.38 30.90 13.01
CA SER A 241 -6.79 30.66 12.67
C SER A 241 -6.89 30.44 11.15
N VAL A 242 -7.31 29.26 10.73
CA VAL A 242 -7.51 28.97 9.31
C VAL A 242 -8.68 29.83 8.80
N ASN A 243 -8.41 30.63 7.77
CA ASN A 243 -9.46 31.39 7.11
C ASN A 243 -10.46 30.40 6.47
N PRO A 244 -11.79 30.62 6.59
CA PRO A 244 -12.80 29.76 6.00
C PRO A 244 -12.59 29.43 4.51
N ASP A 245 -12.10 30.39 3.72
CA ASP A 245 -11.82 30.19 2.29
C ASP A 245 -10.63 29.25 2.06
N GLN A 246 -9.60 29.32 2.90
CA GLN A 246 -8.48 28.38 2.87
C GLN A 246 -8.91 26.97 3.27
N LEU A 247 -9.74 26.87 4.30
CA LEU A 247 -10.29 25.58 4.74
C LEU A 247 -11.15 24.95 3.62
N ALA A 248 -11.97 25.73 2.95
CA ALA A 248 -12.77 25.27 1.82
C ALA A 248 -11.89 24.73 0.67
N GLY A 249 -10.79 25.44 0.36
CA GLY A 249 -9.81 24.99 -0.63
C GLY A 249 -9.12 23.68 -0.25
N ILE A 250 -8.71 23.54 1.00
CA ILE A 250 -8.12 22.30 1.54
C ILE A 250 -9.12 21.16 1.45
N LEU A 251 -10.34 21.37 1.95
CA LEU A 251 -11.39 20.35 1.94
C LEU A 251 -11.77 19.91 0.52
N SER A 252 -11.78 20.83 -0.45
CA SER A 252 -12.04 20.49 -1.86
C SER A 252 -10.99 19.55 -2.45
N THR A 253 -9.74 19.67 -2.03
CA THR A 253 -8.67 18.76 -2.41
C THR A 253 -8.90 17.35 -1.83
N PHE A 254 -9.39 17.29 -0.61
CA PHE A 254 -9.74 16.01 0.02
C PHE A 254 -11.02 15.40 -0.56
N ASP A 255 -12.00 16.18 -0.97
CA ASP A 255 -13.26 15.66 -1.52
C ASP A 255 -13.07 14.79 -2.77
N SER A 256 -12.03 15.06 -3.57
CA SER A 256 -11.68 14.21 -4.71
C SER A 256 -11.11 12.85 -4.30
N SER A 257 -10.39 12.80 -3.18
CA SER A 257 -9.73 11.60 -2.65
C SER A 257 -10.60 10.84 -1.64
N VAL A 258 -11.51 11.55 -0.97
CA VAL A 258 -12.40 11.03 0.08
C VAL A 258 -13.86 11.44 -0.21
N PRO A 259 -14.41 11.09 -1.39
CA PRO A 259 -15.78 11.47 -1.74
C PRO A 259 -16.82 10.83 -0.85
N VAL A 260 -17.98 11.49 -0.75
CA VAL A 260 -19.15 10.91 -0.07
C VAL A 260 -19.61 9.65 -0.81
N SER A 261 -19.72 8.55 -0.09
CA SER A 261 -20.24 7.27 -0.61
C SER A 261 -20.94 6.52 0.49
N ILE A 262 -22.26 6.50 0.44
CA ILE A 262 -23.09 5.87 1.46
C ILE A 262 -22.84 4.36 1.50
N GLY A 263 -22.62 3.84 2.72
CA GLY A 263 -22.29 2.44 2.95
C GLY A 263 -20.82 2.08 2.70
N GLU A 264 -19.93 3.06 2.55
CA GLU A 264 -18.49 2.85 2.49
C GLU A 264 -17.80 3.54 3.67
N TYR A 265 -16.83 2.86 4.23
CA TYR A 265 -16.13 3.25 5.44
C TYR A 265 -14.65 2.96 5.28
N TRP A 266 -13.81 3.72 5.97
CA TRP A 266 -12.39 3.44 6.03
C TRP A 266 -11.79 3.82 7.38
N LEU A 267 -10.74 3.12 7.76
CA LEU A 267 -9.85 3.44 8.87
C LEU A 267 -8.44 3.57 8.31
N ALA A 268 -7.71 4.57 8.75
CA ALA A 268 -6.32 4.75 8.36
C ALA A 268 -5.43 5.00 9.57
N ALA A 269 -4.21 4.47 9.51
CA ALA A 269 -3.15 4.72 10.47
C ALA A 269 -1.85 4.96 9.72
N GLY A 270 -1.13 6.01 10.11
CA GLY A 270 0.13 6.40 9.49
C GLY A 270 1.26 6.48 10.51
N VAL A 271 2.47 6.21 10.05
CA VAL A 271 3.69 6.39 10.80
C VAL A 271 4.75 7.06 9.93
N LYS A 272 5.36 8.10 10.48
CA LYS A 272 6.56 8.73 9.93
C LYS A 272 7.75 8.29 10.79
N PHE A 273 8.78 7.77 10.16
CA PHE A 273 9.94 7.26 10.88
C PHE A 273 11.23 7.48 10.09
N LYS A 274 12.33 7.48 10.84
CA LYS A 274 13.69 7.52 10.30
C LYS A 274 14.41 6.22 10.55
N THR A 275 15.23 5.82 9.60
CA THR A 275 16.13 4.69 9.72
C THR A 275 17.56 5.20 9.65
N PHE A 276 18.30 5.10 10.77
CA PHE A 276 19.68 5.57 10.95
C PHE A 276 19.91 7.03 10.57
N ASP A 277 18.90 7.89 10.72
CA ASP A 277 18.86 9.28 10.23
C ASP A 277 19.19 9.45 8.73
N LEU A 278 19.23 8.35 7.98
CA LEU A 278 19.55 8.32 6.56
C LEU A 278 18.31 8.22 5.68
N VAL A 279 17.36 7.38 6.08
CA VAL A 279 16.13 7.15 5.33
C VAL A 279 14.96 7.75 6.09
N ASN A 280 14.27 8.69 5.47
CA ASN A 280 13.01 9.25 6.00
C ASN A 280 11.85 8.57 5.30
N SER A 281 11.01 7.88 6.05
CA SER A 281 9.86 7.13 5.53
C SER A 281 8.56 7.58 6.15
N ASN A 282 7.51 7.55 5.35
CA ASN A 282 6.15 7.77 5.76
C ASN A 282 5.28 6.65 5.17
N VAL A 283 4.52 5.97 6.01
CA VAL A 283 3.63 4.87 5.60
C VAL A 283 2.24 5.12 6.14
N LEU A 284 1.25 5.02 5.28
CA LEU A 284 -0.17 5.10 5.59
C LEU A 284 -0.82 3.76 5.24
N LEU A 285 -1.36 3.08 6.24
CA LEU A 285 -2.20 1.90 6.07
C LEU A 285 -3.66 2.34 6.15
N ALA A 286 -4.47 2.00 5.17
CA ALA A 286 -5.91 2.18 5.22
C ALA A 286 -6.63 0.85 4.99
N VAL A 287 -7.70 0.63 5.75
CA VAL A 287 -8.62 -0.49 5.58
C VAL A 287 -9.98 0.08 5.19
N LEU A 288 -10.44 -0.29 4.02
CA LEU A 288 -11.69 0.14 3.43
C LEU A 288 -12.69 -1.03 3.51
N PHE A 289 -13.91 -0.74 3.89
CA PHE A 289 -14.95 -1.75 4.04
C PHE A 289 -16.35 -1.16 3.81
N GLY A 290 -17.28 -2.02 3.57
CA GLY A 290 -18.66 -1.69 3.22
C GLY A 290 -19.08 -2.42 1.94
N LYS A 291 -19.03 -1.75 0.79
CA LYS A 291 -19.37 -2.38 -0.49
C LYS A 291 -18.32 -3.36 -0.98
N GLU A 292 -17.06 -3.05 -0.74
CA GLU A 292 -15.90 -3.88 -1.06
C GLU A 292 -14.94 -3.83 0.14
N PHE A 293 -14.20 -4.91 0.35
CA PHE A 293 -13.12 -4.92 1.34
C PHE A 293 -11.78 -4.72 0.64
N GLU A 294 -11.06 -3.68 1.05
CA GLU A 294 -9.78 -3.32 0.48
C GLU A 294 -8.78 -2.93 1.58
N ILE A 295 -7.54 -3.35 1.44
CA ILE A 295 -6.43 -2.85 2.25
C ILE A 295 -5.50 -2.07 1.32
N LEU A 296 -5.27 -0.81 1.67
CA LEU A 296 -4.43 0.12 0.93
C LEU A 296 -3.23 0.50 1.80
N ILE A 297 -2.02 0.31 1.27
CA ILE A 297 -0.80 0.78 1.92
C ILE A 297 -0.13 1.77 0.97
N LEU A 298 0.03 3.00 1.43
CA LEU A 298 0.72 4.06 0.71
C LEU A 298 1.97 4.44 1.47
N GLY A 299 3.08 4.62 0.76
CA GLY A 299 4.33 4.96 1.42
C GLY A 299 5.22 5.84 0.57
N THR A 300 6.02 6.66 1.24
CA THR A 300 7.12 7.39 0.65
C THR A 300 8.38 7.16 1.46
N SER A 301 9.52 7.02 0.79
CA SER A 301 10.82 6.91 1.45
C SER A 301 11.83 7.78 0.72
N LEU A 302 12.47 8.68 1.45
CA LEU A 302 13.47 9.60 0.93
C LEU A 302 14.83 9.30 1.56
N VAL A 303 15.83 9.12 0.71
CA VAL A 303 17.25 9.03 1.07
C VAL A 303 17.97 10.21 0.47
N GLN A 304 18.75 10.92 1.28
CA GLN A 304 19.61 12.02 0.83
C GLN A 304 21.02 11.83 1.37
N LEU A 305 22.02 12.10 0.54
CA LEU A 305 23.43 11.98 0.88
C LEU A 305 24.18 13.28 0.53
N PRO A 306 24.83 13.94 1.50
CA PRO A 306 24.75 13.65 2.94
C PRO A 306 23.35 13.90 3.50
N PRO A 307 23.01 13.31 4.65
CA PRO A 307 21.72 13.58 5.29
C PRO A 307 21.65 15.03 5.78
N PRO A 308 20.48 15.71 5.66
CA PRO A 308 20.29 17.01 6.27
C PRO A 308 20.42 16.92 7.81
N PRO A 309 20.82 17.98 8.57
CA PRO A 309 20.77 19.39 8.19
C PRO A 309 22.12 20.00 7.77
N ASP A 310 23.14 19.20 7.47
CA ASP A 310 24.41 19.76 7.04
C ASP A 310 24.21 20.61 5.79
N ASN A 311 24.74 21.85 5.81
CA ASN A 311 24.69 22.78 4.67
C ASN A 311 25.59 22.30 3.50
N ALA A 312 25.86 21.01 3.41
CA ALA A 312 26.59 20.40 2.33
C ALA A 312 25.68 20.21 1.11
N ASP A 313 26.27 20.34 -0.07
CA ASP A 313 25.55 20.04 -1.30
C ASP A 313 25.14 18.55 -1.30
N VAL A 314 23.85 18.29 -1.53
CA VAL A 314 23.34 16.95 -1.66
C VAL A 314 23.81 16.38 -3.00
N PHE A 315 24.57 15.28 -2.98
CA PHE A 315 25.07 14.62 -4.19
C PHE A 315 24.28 13.37 -4.58
N ALA A 316 23.34 12.95 -3.75
CA ALA A 316 22.37 11.91 -4.12
C ALA A 316 21.07 12.12 -3.37
N SER A 317 19.96 11.99 -4.08
CA SER A 317 18.61 12.02 -3.53
C SER A 317 17.79 10.96 -4.25
N ALA A 318 17.18 10.05 -3.51
CA ALA A 318 16.27 9.05 -4.05
C ALA A 318 14.98 9.02 -3.23
N GLU A 319 13.88 9.33 -3.88
CA GLU A 319 12.55 9.27 -3.29
C GLU A 319 11.75 8.18 -3.96
N LEU A 320 11.27 7.23 -3.17
CA LEU A 320 10.46 6.10 -3.61
C LEU A 320 9.01 6.30 -3.16
N GLU A 321 8.09 6.17 -4.09
CA GLU A 321 6.65 6.13 -3.84
C GLU A 321 6.15 4.69 -3.91
N LEU A 322 5.49 4.20 -2.87
CA LEU A 322 4.96 2.84 -2.74
C LEU A 322 3.44 2.86 -2.65
N GLU A 323 2.81 1.99 -3.41
CA GLU A 323 1.39 1.69 -3.32
C GLU A 323 1.18 0.18 -3.27
N VAL A 324 0.44 -0.31 -2.29
CA VAL A 324 -0.02 -1.70 -2.22
C VAL A 324 -1.52 -1.71 -2.07
N ILE A 325 -2.19 -2.42 -2.96
CA ILE A 325 -3.64 -2.64 -2.94
C ILE A 325 -3.89 -4.14 -2.78
N ILE A 326 -4.65 -4.51 -1.75
CA ILE A 326 -5.06 -5.88 -1.50
C ILE A 326 -6.58 -5.92 -1.58
N LEU A 327 -7.11 -6.70 -2.50
CA LEU A 327 -8.53 -6.89 -2.75
C LEU A 327 -8.89 -8.37 -2.53
N PRO A 328 -9.13 -8.81 -1.29
CA PRO A 328 -9.39 -10.22 -0.98
C PRO A 328 -10.59 -10.79 -1.74
N ASP A 329 -11.67 -10.01 -1.87
CA ASP A 329 -12.88 -10.42 -2.56
C ASP A 329 -12.70 -10.60 -4.08
N LYS A 330 -11.74 -9.87 -4.66
CA LYS A 330 -11.34 -10.01 -6.08
C LYS A 330 -10.18 -10.97 -6.27
N GLY A 331 -9.59 -11.42 -5.19
CA GLY A 331 -8.47 -12.34 -5.20
C GLY A 331 -7.22 -11.77 -5.87
N ASN A 332 -6.83 -10.51 -5.56
CA ASN A 332 -5.59 -9.95 -6.06
C ASN A 332 -4.84 -9.10 -5.03
N VAL A 333 -3.52 -9.07 -5.19
CA VAL A 333 -2.59 -8.15 -4.52
C VAL A 333 -1.80 -7.43 -5.60
N GLU A 334 -1.75 -6.13 -5.50
CA GLU A 334 -1.00 -5.24 -6.39
C GLU A 334 -0.05 -4.38 -5.55
N ALA A 335 1.24 -4.61 -5.68
CA ALA A 335 2.26 -3.77 -5.06
C ALA A 335 3.08 -3.09 -6.14
N THR A 336 3.20 -1.78 -6.06
CA THR A 336 4.00 -0.98 -7.00
C THR A 336 4.85 0.03 -6.24
N ALA A 337 6.06 0.27 -6.74
CA ALA A 337 6.89 1.36 -6.28
C ALA A 337 7.52 2.06 -7.47
N VAL A 338 7.66 3.39 -7.38
CA VAL A 338 8.21 4.23 -8.44
C VAL A 338 9.16 5.25 -7.83
N LEU A 339 10.31 5.48 -8.47
CA LEU A 339 11.18 6.58 -8.11
C LEU A 339 10.55 7.90 -8.54
N SER A 340 10.54 8.87 -7.64
CA SER A 340 10.14 10.24 -7.93
C SER A 340 11.04 10.87 -8.99
N PRO A 341 10.49 11.75 -9.87
CA PRO A 341 11.27 12.47 -10.87
C PRO A 341 12.40 13.34 -10.29
N ASN A 342 12.34 13.65 -8.99
CA ASN A 342 13.37 14.43 -8.28
C ASN A 342 14.56 13.59 -7.83
N SER A 343 14.58 12.29 -8.12
CA SER A 343 15.65 11.39 -7.74
C SER A 343 16.87 11.58 -8.64
N PHE A 344 18.05 11.73 -8.04
CA PHE A 344 19.30 11.93 -8.75
C PHE A 344 20.51 11.33 -8.00
N VAL A 345 21.62 11.16 -8.69
CA VAL A 345 22.90 10.72 -8.12
C VAL A 345 24.05 11.51 -8.73
N LEU A 346 25.11 11.77 -7.96
CA LEU A 346 26.29 12.58 -8.30
C LEU A 346 25.98 14.07 -8.43
N THR A 347 25.04 14.45 -9.26
CA THR A 347 24.58 15.82 -9.48
C THR A 347 23.08 15.82 -9.79
N PRO A 348 22.35 16.92 -9.57
CA PRO A 348 20.95 17.02 -9.98
C PRO A 348 20.68 16.74 -11.46
N ASP A 349 21.69 16.91 -12.33
CA ASP A 349 21.58 16.63 -13.76
C ASP A 349 21.69 15.13 -14.09
N CYS A 350 22.00 14.27 -13.11
CA CYS A 350 22.01 12.81 -13.25
C CYS A 350 20.72 12.22 -12.67
N HIS A 351 19.64 12.32 -13.42
CA HIS A 351 18.32 11.86 -12.99
C HIS A 351 18.24 10.34 -12.93
N LEU A 352 17.64 9.84 -11.84
CA LEU A 352 17.34 8.43 -11.66
C LEU A 352 15.90 8.15 -12.08
N THR A 353 15.67 6.98 -12.66
CA THR A 353 14.35 6.45 -12.97
C THR A 353 14.24 5.03 -12.46
N GLY A 354 13.03 4.59 -12.17
CA GLY A 354 12.84 3.20 -11.81
C GLY A 354 11.46 2.89 -11.28
N GLY A 355 11.07 1.66 -11.52
CA GLY A 355 9.82 1.12 -11.01
C GLY A 355 9.99 -0.33 -10.58
N PHE A 356 9.16 -0.70 -9.64
CA PHE A 356 8.95 -2.06 -9.14
C PHE A 356 7.48 -2.39 -9.22
N ALA A 357 7.13 -3.64 -9.52
CA ALA A 357 5.78 -4.17 -9.32
C ALA A 357 5.84 -5.63 -8.91
N PHE A 358 4.97 -5.98 -7.98
CA PHE A 358 4.64 -7.35 -7.63
C PHE A 358 3.12 -7.51 -7.62
N TYR A 359 2.59 -8.29 -8.56
CA TYR A 359 1.17 -8.60 -8.65
C TYR A 359 0.99 -10.11 -8.48
N THR A 360 -0.07 -10.51 -7.81
CA THR A 360 -0.47 -11.92 -7.70
C THR A 360 -1.98 -12.04 -7.62
N TRP A 361 -2.50 -13.13 -8.17
CA TRP A 361 -3.93 -13.43 -8.23
C TRP A 361 -4.22 -14.75 -7.54
N PHE A 362 -5.30 -14.82 -6.79
CA PHE A 362 -5.69 -15.99 -5.99
C PHE A 362 -7.22 -16.13 -5.88
N GLY A 363 -7.68 -17.19 -5.19
CA GLY A 363 -9.10 -17.46 -4.95
C GLY A 363 -9.88 -17.67 -6.25
N ASP A 364 -11.01 -16.99 -6.39
CA ASP A 364 -11.90 -17.10 -7.54
C ASP A 364 -11.53 -16.14 -8.71
N ASN A 365 -10.37 -15.49 -8.64
CA ASN A 365 -9.90 -14.62 -9.71
C ASN A 365 -9.67 -15.42 -11.01
N PRO A 366 -10.06 -14.90 -12.19
CA PRO A 366 -9.82 -15.59 -13.49
C PRO A 366 -8.34 -15.90 -13.76
N HIS A 367 -7.42 -15.19 -13.11
CA HIS A 367 -5.97 -15.37 -13.24
C HIS A 367 -5.35 -16.02 -12.00
N ALA A 368 -6.17 -16.69 -11.15
CA ALA A 368 -5.70 -17.30 -9.90
C ALA A 368 -4.49 -18.21 -10.12
N GLY A 369 -3.46 -18.00 -9.30
CA GLY A 369 -2.17 -18.68 -9.39
C GLY A 369 -1.14 -18.01 -10.29
N ASP A 370 -1.51 -16.96 -11.02
CA ASP A 370 -0.56 -16.13 -11.75
C ASP A 370 0.12 -15.12 -10.80
N PHE A 371 1.34 -14.75 -11.12
CA PHE A 371 2.05 -13.66 -10.48
C PHE A 371 3.05 -13.01 -11.43
N VAL A 372 3.44 -11.81 -11.11
CA VAL A 372 4.54 -11.11 -11.77
C VAL A 372 5.33 -10.29 -10.77
N LEU A 373 6.64 -10.48 -10.79
CA LEU A 373 7.61 -9.62 -10.14
C LEU A 373 8.40 -8.90 -11.22
N SER A 374 8.39 -7.58 -11.23
CA SER A 374 9.12 -6.79 -12.22
C SER A 374 9.86 -5.64 -11.55
N LEU A 375 11.12 -5.51 -11.90
CA LEU A 375 11.99 -4.37 -11.62
C LEU A 375 12.39 -3.77 -12.96
N GLY A 376 11.99 -2.54 -13.25
CA GLY A 376 12.37 -1.89 -14.50
C GLY A 376 11.66 -2.44 -15.76
N GLY A 377 10.58 -3.22 -15.62
CA GLY A 377 9.78 -3.69 -16.75
C GLY A 377 10.19 -5.05 -17.30
N TYR A 378 10.06 -5.24 -18.60
CA TYR A 378 10.10 -6.53 -19.27
C TYR A 378 11.01 -6.52 -20.47
N ASN A 379 11.43 -7.72 -20.91
CA ASN A 379 12.10 -7.93 -22.19
C ASN A 379 11.18 -7.53 -23.35
N SER A 380 11.73 -6.88 -24.37
CA SER A 380 10.97 -6.42 -25.54
C SER A 380 10.35 -7.57 -26.34
N ALA A 381 10.94 -8.76 -26.28
CA ALA A 381 10.41 -9.96 -26.93
C ALA A 381 9.34 -10.68 -26.11
N PHE A 382 9.09 -10.26 -24.87
CA PHE A 382 8.06 -10.84 -24.02
C PHE A 382 6.68 -10.30 -24.40
N ASN A 383 5.77 -11.19 -24.75
CA ASN A 383 4.38 -10.83 -25.00
C ASN A 383 3.64 -10.65 -23.66
N LYS A 384 3.77 -9.45 -23.10
CA LYS A 384 3.22 -9.11 -21.78
C LYS A 384 1.69 -9.28 -21.76
N PRO A 385 1.11 -10.09 -20.85
CA PRO A 385 -0.34 -10.14 -20.64
C PRO A 385 -0.92 -8.76 -20.31
N ALA A 386 -2.17 -8.52 -20.71
CA ALA A 386 -2.81 -7.22 -20.52
C ALA A 386 -3.01 -6.86 -19.02
N TRP A 387 -3.18 -7.87 -18.18
CA TRP A 387 -3.35 -7.69 -16.72
C TRP A 387 -2.03 -7.46 -15.97
N TYR A 388 -0.87 -7.66 -16.59
CA TYR A 388 0.40 -7.33 -15.95
C TYR A 388 0.65 -5.83 -15.96
N PRO A 389 1.24 -5.26 -14.87
CA PRO A 389 1.51 -3.84 -14.76
C PRO A 389 2.53 -3.36 -15.80
N SER A 390 2.44 -2.09 -16.15
CA SER A 390 3.56 -1.40 -16.80
C SER A 390 4.50 -0.88 -15.73
N VAL A 391 5.79 -1.12 -15.90
CA VAL A 391 6.84 -0.75 -14.93
C VAL A 391 7.90 0.07 -15.64
N GLN A 392 8.29 1.18 -15.03
CA GLN A 392 9.31 2.08 -15.57
C GLN A 392 10.70 1.42 -15.48
N ARG A 393 11.54 1.59 -16.51
CA ARG A 393 12.93 1.12 -16.50
C ARG A 393 13.69 1.65 -15.31
N LEU A 394 14.45 0.77 -14.64
CA LEU A 394 15.51 1.22 -13.74
C LEU A 394 16.58 1.87 -14.60
N GLY A 395 17.01 3.07 -14.26
CA GLY A 395 18.00 3.71 -15.08
C GLY A 395 18.45 5.06 -14.57
N PHE A 396 19.34 5.65 -15.33
CA PHE A 396 19.80 7.01 -15.12
C PHE A 396 19.96 7.72 -16.46
N LEU A 397 19.77 9.02 -16.43
CA LEU A 397 20.10 9.94 -17.51
C LEU A 397 20.99 11.05 -16.92
N TRP A 398 22.22 11.09 -17.35
CA TRP A 398 23.20 12.06 -16.88
C TRP A 398 23.61 13.00 -18.01
N GLN A 399 23.17 14.23 -17.93
CA GLN A 399 23.56 15.30 -18.83
C GLN A 399 24.82 15.98 -18.25
N ILE A 400 26.00 15.48 -18.65
CA ILE A 400 27.29 15.97 -18.12
C ILE A 400 27.58 17.40 -18.62
N SER A 401 27.20 17.68 -19.86
CA SER A 401 27.28 19.01 -20.47
C SER A 401 26.23 19.15 -21.57
N SER A 402 26.17 20.32 -22.21
CA SER A 402 25.33 20.51 -23.43
C SER A 402 25.71 19.56 -24.57
N ASP A 403 26.91 19.01 -24.54
CA ASP A 403 27.49 18.23 -25.62
C ASP A 403 27.68 16.73 -25.29
N LEU A 404 27.53 16.35 -24.02
CA LEU A 404 27.78 14.99 -23.55
C LEU A 404 26.68 14.51 -22.61
N ASP A 405 25.99 13.44 -22.99
CA ASP A 405 25.05 12.71 -22.17
C ASP A 405 25.43 11.22 -22.05
N ILE A 406 25.14 10.64 -20.91
CA ILE A 406 25.24 9.21 -20.64
C ILE A 406 23.91 8.74 -20.06
N GLN A 407 23.36 7.68 -20.60
CA GLN A 407 22.17 7.04 -20.08
C GLN A 407 22.38 5.53 -19.97
N GLY A 408 21.79 4.95 -18.94
CA GLY A 408 21.77 3.51 -18.77
C GLY A 408 20.43 3.05 -18.24
N ASP A 409 20.06 1.84 -18.59
CA ASP A 409 18.87 1.21 -18.07
C ASP A 409 19.10 -0.26 -17.76
N ALA A 410 18.25 -0.81 -16.89
CA ALA A 410 18.22 -2.21 -16.55
C ALA A 410 16.79 -2.67 -16.21
N TYR A 411 16.54 -3.95 -16.35
CA TYR A 411 15.31 -4.57 -15.92
C TYR A 411 15.51 -6.02 -15.51
N PHE A 412 14.61 -6.49 -14.67
CA PHE A 412 14.46 -7.89 -14.30
C PHE A 412 12.98 -8.20 -14.13
N ALA A 413 12.51 -9.34 -14.65
CA ALA A 413 11.16 -9.80 -14.35
C ALA A 413 11.10 -11.32 -14.21
N LEU A 414 10.21 -11.75 -13.33
CA LEU A 414 9.90 -13.15 -13.05
C LEU A 414 8.39 -13.34 -13.10
N THR A 415 7.97 -14.36 -13.83
CA THR A 415 6.56 -14.78 -13.95
C THR A 415 6.46 -16.30 -13.77
N PRO A 416 5.26 -16.89 -13.67
CA PRO A 416 5.12 -18.35 -13.66
C PRO A 416 5.74 -19.05 -14.84
N SER A 417 5.86 -18.37 -15.98
CA SER A 417 6.31 -18.98 -17.23
C SER A 417 7.77 -18.69 -17.60
N CYS A 418 8.35 -17.61 -17.09
CA CYS A 418 9.67 -17.19 -17.52
C CYS A 418 10.37 -16.25 -16.54
N VAL A 419 11.68 -16.19 -16.68
CA VAL A 419 12.56 -15.16 -16.10
C VAL A 419 13.23 -14.39 -17.23
N MET A 420 13.38 -13.10 -17.03
CA MET A 420 14.00 -12.22 -18.02
C MET A 420 14.77 -11.10 -17.32
N GLY A 421 15.77 -10.59 -18.00
CA GLY A 421 16.56 -9.46 -17.52
C GLY A 421 17.42 -8.90 -18.62
N GLY A 422 17.87 -7.69 -18.42
CA GLY A 422 18.72 -7.01 -19.39
C GLY A 422 19.01 -5.58 -18.96
N GLY A 423 19.74 -4.90 -19.85
CA GLY A 423 20.05 -3.49 -19.69
C GLY A 423 20.82 -2.93 -20.85
N SER A 424 20.90 -1.62 -20.86
CA SER A 424 21.63 -0.87 -21.88
C SER A 424 22.48 0.24 -21.29
N LEU A 425 23.50 0.66 -22.03
CA LEU A 425 24.29 1.84 -21.76
C LEU A 425 24.54 2.59 -23.06
N THR A 426 24.27 3.88 -23.05
CA THR A 426 24.51 4.76 -24.18
C THR A 426 25.29 5.99 -23.72
N ALA A 427 26.35 6.34 -24.42
CA ALA A 427 27.03 7.62 -24.28
C ALA A 427 26.99 8.34 -25.64
N SER A 428 26.55 9.59 -25.62
CA SER A 428 26.42 10.43 -26.82
C SER A 428 27.19 11.73 -26.63
N PHE A 429 28.02 12.06 -27.61
CA PHE A 429 28.75 13.31 -27.67
C PHE A 429 28.34 14.08 -28.92
N HIS A 430 28.02 15.35 -28.76
CA HIS A 430 27.63 16.26 -29.82
C HIS A 430 28.50 17.51 -29.76
N MET A 431 29.12 17.90 -30.86
CA MET A 431 29.83 19.19 -30.97
C MET A 431 29.16 20.02 -32.08
N GLY A 432 28.17 20.82 -31.66
CA GLY A 432 27.31 21.54 -32.58
C GLY A 432 26.58 20.58 -33.55
N SER A 433 26.39 21.03 -34.79
CA SER A 433 25.77 20.22 -35.84
C SER A 433 26.79 19.44 -36.69
N PHE A 434 28.09 19.58 -36.44
CA PHE A 434 29.13 19.05 -37.33
C PHE A 434 29.78 17.76 -36.84
N LEU A 435 29.76 17.46 -35.52
CA LEU A 435 30.34 16.23 -35.00
C LEU A 435 29.38 15.55 -34.02
N GLN A 436 29.19 14.27 -34.20
CA GLN A 436 28.47 13.39 -33.26
C GLN A 436 29.27 12.12 -33.08
N ALA A 437 29.47 11.70 -31.84
CA ALA A 437 30.04 10.39 -31.52
C ALA A 437 29.09 9.66 -30.57
N TRP A 438 29.04 8.34 -30.68
CA TRP A 438 28.19 7.51 -29.80
C TRP A 438 28.88 6.19 -29.45
N TYR A 439 28.52 5.71 -28.28
CA TYR A 439 28.77 4.35 -27.83
C TYR A 439 27.46 3.80 -27.28
N THR A 440 27.04 2.62 -27.75
CA THR A 440 25.88 1.92 -27.23
C THR A 440 26.22 0.47 -26.97
N THR A 441 25.70 -0.06 -25.86
CA THR A 441 25.76 -1.49 -25.58
C THR A 441 24.44 -1.93 -24.91
N HIS A 442 24.05 -3.17 -25.17
CA HIS A 442 22.91 -3.79 -24.49
C HIS A 442 23.14 -5.28 -24.30
N ALA A 443 22.46 -5.83 -23.31
CA ALA A 443 22.39 -7.25 -23.11
C ALA A 443 21.00 -7.61 -22.57
N ASP A 444 20.34 -8.56 -23.21
CA ASP A 444 18.99 -8.98 -22.90
C ASP A 444 18.91 -10.49 -22.87
N PHE A 445 18.15 -11.04 -21.95
CA PHE A 445 17.83 -12.46 -21.94
C PHE A 445 16.37 -12.69 -21.55
N VAL A 446 15.80 -13.76 -22.07
CA VAL A 446 14.53 -14.36 -21.61
C VAL A 446 14.67 -15.86 -21.65
N MET A 447 14.23 -16.50 -20.57
CA MET A 447 14.23 -17.96 -20.43
C MET A 447 12.86 -18.41 -19.97
N THR A 448 12.28 -19.37 -20.70
CA THR A 448 11.05 -20.06 -20.30
C THR A 448 11.40 -21.50 -19.84
N TRP A 449 10.58 -22.11 -18.99
CA TRP A 449 10.88 -23.44 -18.48
C TRP A 449 9.91 -24.54 -18.89
N LYS A 450 8.77 -24.19 -19.47
CA LYS A 450 7.85 -25.20 -19.98
C LYS A 450 7.03 -24.71 -21.19
N PRO A 451 7.42 -25.09 -22.41
CA PRO A 451 8.64 -25.82 -22.72
C PRO A 451 9.88 -24.98 -22.44
N PHE A 452 10.98 -25.65 -22.11
CA PHE A 452 12.25 -24.95 -21.89
C PHE A 452 12.71 -24.27 -23.16
N SER A 453 12.96 -22.99 -23.11
CA SER A 453 13.59 -22.22 -24.17
C SER A 453 14.31 -21.00 -23.60
N TYR A 454 15.30 -20.50 -24.34
CA TYR A 454 15.97 -19.26 -23.97
C TYR A 454 16.34 -18.46 -25.23
N TYR A 455 16.42 -17.17 -25.00
CA TYR A 455 16.92 -16.21 -25.98
C TYR A 455 17.78 -15.17 -25.28
N ILE A 456 18.98 -14.96 -25.82
CA ILE A 456 19.95 -13.99 -25.34
C ILE A 456 20.33 -13.10 -26.53
N GLU A 457 20.35 -11.80 -26.32
CA GLU A 457 20.84 -10.83 -27.28
C GLU A 457 21.84 -9.91 -26.58
N MET A 458 22.97 -9.69 -27.21
CA MET A 458 23.99 -8.75 -26.76
C MET A 458 24.48 -7.95 -27.97
N GLY A 459 24.61 -6.65 -27.79
CA GLY A 459 25.07 -5.79 -28.86
C GLY A 459 25.97 -4.67 -28.39
N VAL A 460 26.83 -4.24 -29.26
CA VAL A 460 27.67 -3.06 -29.09
C VAL A 460 27.74 -2.29 -30.40
N SER A 461 27.69 -0.98 -30.33
CA SER A 461 27.90 -0.08 -31.47
C SER A 461 28.70 1.15 -31.02
N ILE A 462 29.68 1.51 -31.80
CA ILE A 462 30.45 2.72 -31.64
C ILE A 462 30.56 3.42 -32.99
N GLY A 463 30.42 4.73 -33.01
CA GLY A 463 30.51 5.46 -34.27
C GLY A 463 30.75 6.94 -34.10
N VAL A 464 31.15 7.54 -35.19
CA VAL A 464 31.37 8.99 -35.34
C VAL A 464 30.70 9.43 -36.62
N ARG A 465 29.97 10.53 -36.58
CA ARG A 465 29.44 11.24 -37.73
C ARG A 465 29.99 12.65 -37.78
N ALA A 466 30.53 13.03 -38.92
CA ALA A 466 31.01 14.38 -39.18
C ALA A 466 30.26 14.99 -40.37
N ASN A 467 29.76 16.19 -40.20
CA ASN A 467 29.14 17.00 -41.24
C ASN A 467 30.07 18.15 -41.57
N VAL A 468 30.82 18.03 -42.64
CA VAL A 468 31.81 19.01 -43.03
C VAL A 468 31.19 19.98 -44.06
N PRO A 469 30.94 21.24 -43.68
CA PRO A 469 30.42 22.23 -44.63
C PRO A 469 31.50 22.63 -45.64
N LEU A 470 31.27 22.44 -46.90
CA LEU A 470 32.04 22.94 -48.02
C LEU A 470 31.27 24.09 -48.67
N LEU A 471 31.92 24.92 -49.47
CA LEU A 471 31.36 26.15 -50.03
C LEU A 471 29.97 26.02 -50.66
N PHE A 472 29.63 24.85 -51.19
CA PHE A 472 28.31 24.61 -51.86
C PHE A 472 27.66 23.28 -51.47
N VAL A 473 28.28 22.46 -50.60
CA VAL A 473 27.79 21.12 -50.26
C VAL A 473 28.26 20.80 -48.83
N THR A 474 27.42 20.13 -48.06
CA THR A 474 27.84 19.53 -46.79
C THR A 474 28.23 18.07 -47.02
N LEU A 475 29.43 17.72 -46.70
CA LEU A 475 29.91 16.33 -46.75
C LEU A 475 29.56 15.61 -45.45
N HIS A 476 28.77 14.53 -45.56
CA HIS A 476 28.40 13.68 -44.45
C HIS A 476 29.29 12.45 -44.40
N ILE A 477 30.13 12.35 -43.37
CA ILE A 477 31.00 11.20 -43.15
C ILE A 477 30.49 10.45 -41.92
N THR A 478 30.17 9.17 -42.06
CA THR A 478 29.80 8.31 -40.91
C THR A 478 30.72 7.10 -40.91
N ILE A 479 31.40 6.89 -39.76
CA ILE A 479 32.22 5.70 -39.54
C ILE A 479 31.63 5.03 -38.29
N SER A 480 31.15 3.78 -38.42
CA SER A 480 30.59 3.02 -37.32
C SER A 480 31.00 1.55 -37.39
N VAL A 481 31.16 0.98 -36.21
CA VAL A 481 31.38 -0.46 -36.02
C VAL A 481 30.39 -0.96 -34.99
N GLY A 482 29.79 -2.09 -35.26
CA GLY A 482 28.84 -2.72 -34.34
C GLY A 482 28.85 -4.24 -34.51
N ALA A 483 28.47 -4.89 -33.43
CA ALA A 483 28.22 -6.33 -33.45
C ALA A 483 27.01 -6.64 -32.55
N THR A 484 26.13 -7.52 -33.03
CA THR A 484 25.04 -8.06 -32.23
C THR A 484 25.11 -9.58 -32.29
N ILE A 485 25.08 -10.21 -31.13
CA ILE A 485 25.09 -11.67 -30.98
C ILE A 485 23.75 -12.08 -30.43
N GLN A 486 23.09 -12.99 -31.11
CA GLN A 486 21.84 -13.60 -30.71
C GLN A 486 22.08 -15.09 -30.47
N ILE A 487 21.62 -15.61 -29.36
CA ILE A 487 21.74 -17.03 -28.98
C ILE A 487 20.37 -17.53 -28.55
N TRP A 488 19.99 -18.71 -29.00
CA TRP A 488 18.70 -19.33 -28.67
C TRP A 488 18.87 -20.83 -28.45
N GLY A 489 17.91 -21.43 -27.74
CA GLY A 489 17.86 -22.86 -27.43
C GLY A 489 16.43 -23.32 -27.07
N PRO A 490 16.20 -24.69 -26.97
CA PRO A 490 17.09 -25.71 -26.36
C PRO A 490 18.14 -26.33 -27.30
N SER A 491 17.91 -26.43 -28.59
CA SER A 491 19.04 -26.75 -29.50
C SER A 491 19.79 -25.45 -29.76
N THR A 492 20.91 -25.28 -29.06
CA THR A 492 21.66 -24.04 -29.11
C THR A 492 22.05 -23.66 -30.52
N GLY A 493 21.52 -22.56 -30.98
CA GLY A 493 21.89 -21.90 -32.20
C GLY A 493 22.11 -20.42 -31.99
N GLY A 494 22.61 -19.72 -32.97
CA GLY A 494 22.82 -18.29 -32.84
C GLY A 494 23.21 -17.64 -34.16
N ALA A 495 23.27 -16.31 -34.10
CA ALA A 495 23.74 -15.47 -35.19
C ALA A 495 24.54 -14.30 -34.65
N ALA A 496 25.69 -14.03 -35.23
CA ALA A 496 26.45 -12.83 -34.98
C ALA A 496 26.31 -11.91 -36.21
N HIS A 497 25.72 -10.75 -36.00
CA HIS A 497 25.60 -9.70 -37.00
C HIS A 497 26.71 -8.68 -36.78
N VAL A 498 27.61 -8.55 -37.71
CA VAL A 498 28.70 -7.59 -37.65
C VAL A 498 28.47 -6.49 -38.68
N HIS A 499 28.51 -5.27 -38.21
CA HIS A 499 28.40 -4.08 -39.05
C HIS A 499 29.71 -3.28 -39.00
N LEU A 500 30.32 -3.12 -40.13
CA LEU A 500 31.46 -2.22 -40.34
C LEU A 500 30.97 -1.08 -41.25
N TRP A 501 31.61 0.07 -41.16
CA TRP A 501 31.24 1.25 -41.95
C TRP A 501 31.16 1.01 -43.47
N PHE A 502 31.86 -0.03 -43.99
CA PHE A 502 31.93 -0.39 -45.43
C PHE A 502 31.27 -1.74 -45.74
N ALA A 503 30.90 -2.55 -44.77
CA ALA A 503 30.35 -3.88 -45.00
C ALA A 503 29.56 -4.36 -43.80
N SER A 504 28.58 -5.23 -44.06
CA SER A 504 27.87 -5.96 -43.01
C SER A 504 27.81 -7.44 -43.38
N PHE A 505 28.00 -8.31 -42.40
CA PHE A 505 27.88 -9.74 -42.60
C PHE A 505 27.29 -10.44 -41.39
N THR A 506 26.74 -11.62 -41.60
CA THR A 506 26.16 -12.43 -40.54
C THR A 506 26.83 -13.79 -40.51
N ILE A 507 27.24 -14.23 -39.35
CA ILE A 507 27.75 -15.56 -39.08
C ILE A 507 26.69 -16.28 -38.24
N ALA A 508 26.04 -17.28 -38.85
CA ALA A 508 25.07 -18.13 -38.14
C ALA A 508 25.73 -19.45 -37.73
N PHE A 509 25.29 -19.98 -36.60
CA PHE A 509 25.75 -21.26 -36.08
C PHE A 509 24.59 -22.02 -35.42
N GLY A 510 24.66 -23.36 -35.48
CA GLY A 510 23.63 -24.23 -34.92
C GLY A 510 22.30 -24.19 -35.69
N PRO A 511 21.25 -24.80 -35.15
CA PRO A 511 19.92 -24.84 -35.75
C PRO A 511 19.24 -23.45 -35.71
N GLY A 512 18.33 -23.21 -36.65
CA GLY A 512 17.55 -21.99 -36.73
C GLY A 512 16.67 -21.78 -35.49
N ARG A 513 16.32 -20.51 -35.22
CA ARG A 513 15.44 -20.13 -34.12
C ARG A 513 14.04 -20.72 -34.30
N GLY A 514 13.60 -21.60 -33.39
CA GLY A 514 12.22 -22.04 -33.29
C GLY A 514 11.31 -20.94 -32.74
N SER A 515 10.01 -21.12 -32.84
CA SER A 515 9.05 -20.25 -32.20
C SER A 515 9.18 -20.40 -30.66
N VAL A 516 9.44 -19.31 -29.95
CA VAL A 516 9.42 -19.32 -28.48
C VAL A 516 7.96 -19.28 -28.02
N PRO A 517 7.46 -20.29 -27.29
CA PRO A 517 6.12 -20.23 -26.73
C PRO A 517 6.08 -19.12 -25.65
N HIS A 518 5.12 -18.22 -25.79
CA HIS A 518 5.06 -17.04 -24.90
C HIS A 518 4.18 -17.23 -23.65
N THR A 519 3.45 -18.34 -23.57
CA THR A 519 2.55 -18.60 -22.44
C THR A 519 2.61 -20.06 -22.03
N VAL A 520 2.78 -20.27 -20.74
CA VAL A 520 2.59 -21.56 -20.08
C VAL A 520 1.38 -21.39 -19.16
N ASP A 521 0.42 -22.30 -19.24
CA ASP A 521 -0.73 -22.27 -18.36
C ASP A 521 -0.32 -22.56 -16.89
N TRP A 522 -1.10 -22.06 -15.96
CA TRP A 522 -0.84 -22.25 -14.53
C TRP A 522 -0.81 -23.72 -14.12
N ALA A 523 -1.67 -24.57 -14.70
CA ALA A 523 -1.69 -25.99 -14.39
C ALA A 523 -0.34 -26.64 -14.69
N SER A 524 0.32 -26.21 -15.75
CA SER A 524 1.67 -26.64 -16.12
C SER A 524 2.71 -26.17 -15.09
N VAL A 525 2.66 -24.92 -14.64
CA VAL A 525 3.56 -24.40 -13.61
C VAL A 525 3.30 -25.08 -12.26
N ALA A 526 2.04 -25.20 -11.86
CA ALA A 526 1.64 -25.85 -10.61
C ALA A 526 2.13 -27.31 -10.54
N SER A 527 2.25 -27.98 -11.68
CA SER A 527 2.79 -29.34 -11.73
C SER A 527 4.30 -29.41 -11.46
N MET A 528 5.03 -28.29 -11.58
CA MET A 528 6.47 -28.20 -11.30
C MET A 528 6.76 -27.72 -9.88
N LEU A 529 5.78 -27.11 -9.22
CA LEU A 529 5.92 -26.69 -7.83
C LEU A 529 5.86 -27.93 -6.91
N PRO A 530 6.58 -27.92 -5.79
CA PRO A 530 6.44 -28.94 -4.77
C PRO A 530 4.97 -29.04 -4.36
N LYS A 531 4.37 -30.22 -4.41
CA LYS A 531 3.02 -30.42 -3.90
C LYS A 531 3.04 -30.08 -2.40
N SER A 532 2.03 -29.35 -1.94
CA SER A 532 1.90 -29.00 -0.52
C SER A 532 2.04 -30.26 0.35
N GLY A 533 3.01 -30.27 1.27
CA GLY A 533 3.31 -31.40 2.13
C GLY A 533 4.47 -32.28 1.69
N VAL A 534 5.08 -32.08 0.53
CA VAL A 534 6.29 -32.77 0.09
C VAL A 534 7.47 -31.80 0.12
N TYR A 535 7.88 -31.41 1.30
CA TYR A 535 9.25 -30.94 1.47
C TYR A 535 10.14 -32.19 1.52
N ALA A 536 10.89 -32.41 0.45
CA ALA A 536 11.92 -33.42 0.42
C ALA A 536 13.11 -32.97 1.29
N THR A 537 12.92 -32.89 2.58
CA THR A 537 13.99 -32.74 3.55
C THR A 537 13.68 -33.67 4.71
N ASP A 538 14.66 -34.46 5.07
CA ASP A 538 14.64 -35.31 6.26
C ASP A 538 14.53 -34.50 7.58
N ASN A 539 14.38 -33.19 7.49
CA ASN A 539 14.05 -32.27 8.57
C ASN A 539 12.85 -31.41 8.16
N PRO A 540 11.63 -31.71 8.61
CA PRO A 540 10.53 -30.74 8.52
C PRO A 540 10.94 -29.52 9.33
N PRO A 541 10.62 -28.25 8.85
CA PRO A 541 10.81 -27.08 9.66
C PRO A 541 10.07 -27.32 10.98
N SER A 542 10.80 -27.28 12.09
CA SER A 542 10.19 -27.49 13.41
C SER A 542 9.15 -26.36 13.58
N GLU A 543 7.96 -26.69 14.08
CA GLU A 543 6.92 -25.72 14.49
C GLU A 543 7.47 -24.64 15.44
N ALA A 544 8.64 -24.84 16.01
CA ALA A 544 9.38 -23.89 16.82
C ALA A 544 9.83 -22.62 16.10
N LEU A 545 9.92 -22.59 14.75
CA LEU A 545 10.29 -21.39 14.00
C LEU A 545 9.13 -20.38 13.88
N PHE A 546 7.89 -20.84 13.98
CA PHE A 546 6.72 -19.98 13.98
C PHE A 546 6.25 -19.58 15.40
N ALA A 547 6.69 -20.31 16.42
CA ALA A 547 6.38 -19.98 17.81
C ALA A 547 7.35 -18.93 18.41
N ALA A 548 8.52 -18.72 17.82
CA ALA A 548 9.51 -17.77 18.31
C ALA A 548 9.23 -16.32 17.90
N GLU A 549 8.34 -16.06 16.92
CA GLU A 549 7.92 -14.71 16.53
C GLU A 549 6.69 -14.20 17.29
N ALA A 550 6.10 -15.00 18.16
CA ALA A 550 4.93 -14.61 18.96
C ALA A 550 5.27 -14.14 20.39
N GLU A 551 6.54 -14.09 20.78
CA GLU A 551 7.00 -13.68 22.11
C GLU A 551 8.02 -12.51 22.07
N VAL A 552 7.85 -11.53 21.21
CA VAL A 552 8.59 -10.25 21.32
C VAL A 552 7.62 -9.07 21.30
#